data_b509373198d2d7c9dd6cbebec5c8d46b
#
_entry.id   b509373198d2d7c9dd6cbebec5c8d46b
#
_cell.length_a   1.000
_cell.length_b   1.000
_cell.length_c   1.000
_cell.angle_alpha   90.00
_cell.angle_beta   90.00
_cell.angle_gamma   90.00
#
_symmetry.space_group_name_H-M   'P 1'
#
loop_
_entity.id
_entity.type
_entity.pdbx_description
1 polymer ?
#
loop_
_entity_poly.entity_id
_entity_poly.type
_entity_poly.pdbx_seq_one_letter_code
_entity_poly.pdbx_strand_id
1 'polypeptide(L)'
;MPLPRFGTFSIVAADPATGEWGVAVQSRFISVGAVVPWAASRVGAVATQALANVRYGPDGIEMLRRGLGADAVVEKLTRADPKREQRQLGVVDAKGRAAAFTGKECFDWAGHVVGEGYTCQGNILVSRAVVEGMARTFESTPGDLPERLLAALAGGQKEGGDRRGMQSAALLVVREKGGYDEGSDRWVDIRVDDHPTPIEELKRVFKLYDLTLLSREDPKALVPLTGDVARSVQQELQMLGFYTGRLTATWDDATSKAFAKFLGENNFENKARDDGMAWPSVLHHLDERARAESARRTTTAPIVTNALSRGPGAAPKPEATSPPKSEPKPKGRRSK
;
A
#
# COMPACT_ATOMS: atom_id res chain seq x y z
N MET A 1 28.72 13.92 -12.33
CA MET A 1 27.83 13.61 -11.20
C MET A 1 27.70 12.10 -11.08
N PRO A 2 27.87 11.49 -9.91
CA PRO A 2 27.54 10.08 -9.74
C PRO A 2 26.06 9.88 -10.07
N LEU A 3 25.74 8.85 -10.86
CA LEU A 3 24.36 8.50 -11.19
C LEU A 3 23.58 8.24 -9.89
N PRO A 4 22.31 8.70 -9.79
CA PRO A 4 21.50 8.41 -8.62
C PRO A 4 21.36 6.89 -8.47
N ARG A 5 21.63 6.37 -7.27
CA ARG A 5 21.53 4.94 -6.96
C ARG A 5 20.07 4.62 -6.67
N PHE A 6 19.41 3.89 -7.55
CA PHE A 6 18.03 3.41 -7.38
C PHE A 6 18.05 1.97 -6.90
N GLY A 7 17.65 1.70 -5.66
CA GLY A 7 17.39 0.35 -5.15
C GLY A 7 15.91 0.05 -5.22
N THR A 8 15.58 -1.18 -5.46
CA THR A 8 14.19 -1.62 -5.68
C THR A 8 14.13 -3.11 -5.46
N PHE A 9 13.04 -3.60 -4.91
CA PHE A 9 12.69 -5.00 -4.99
C PHE A 9 11.24 -5.16 -5.46
N SER A 10 11.02 -6.18 -6.27
CA SER A 10 9.72 -6.46 -6.86
C SER A 10 9.48 -7.95 -7.04
N ILE A 11 8.22 -8.31 -7.17
CA ILE A 11 7.76 -9.63 -7.59
C ILE A 11 6.87 -9.48 -8.80
N VAL A 12 7.04 -10.34 -9.80
CA VAL A 12 6.13 -10.54 -10.92
C VAL A 12 5.56 -11.92 -10.78
N ALA A 13 4.24 -12.07 -10.83
CA ALA A 13 3.62 -13.37 -10.70
C ALA A 13 2.35 -13.51 -11.54
N ALA A 14 1.95 -14.76 -11.76
CA ALA A 14 0.71 -15.15 -12.40
C ALA A 14 0.02 -16.25 -11.62
N ASP A 15 -1.30 -16.22 -11.67
CA ASP A 15 -2.17 -17.35 -11.37
C ASP A 15 -3.04 -17.63 -12.60
N PRO A 16 -2.60 -18.51 -13.51
CA PRO A 16 -3.38 -18.84 -14.71
C PRO A 16 -4.72 -19.52 -14.43
N ALA A 17 -4.88 -20.15 -13.24
CA ALA A 17 -6.12 -20.81 -12.86
C ALA A 17 -7.24 -19.80 -12.56
N THR A 18 -6.88 -18.65 -11.96
CA THR A 18 -7.81 -17.53 -11.69
C THR A 18 -7.79 -16.50 -12.82
N GLY A 19 -6.84 -16.58 -13.76
CA GLY A 19 -6.68 -15.64 -14.86
C GLY A 19 -6.07 -14.30 -14.41
N GLU A 20 -5.13 -14.33 -13.46
CA GLU A 20 -4.52 -13.15 -12.85
C GLU A 20 -3.03 -13.06 -13.14
N TRP A 21 -2.57 -11.86 -13.49
CA TRP A 21 -1.16 -11.51 -13.66
C TRP A 21 -0.89 -10.21 -12.91
N GLY A 22 0.23 -10.14 -12.19
CA GLY A 22 0.49 -8.96 -11.39
C GLY A 22 1.95 -8.70 -11.08
N VAL A 23 2.18 -7.49 -10.58
CA VAL A 23 3.48 -7.00 -10.11
C VAL A 23 3.27 -6.24 -8.81
N ALA A 24 4.08 -6.55 -7.81
CA ALA A 24 4.23 -5.69 -6.64
C ALA A 24 5.67 -5.21 -6.51
N VAL A 25 5.86 -3.97 -6.07
CA VAL A 25 7.18 -3.33 -6.00
C VAL A 25 7.28 -2.36 -4.83
N GLN A 26 8.47 -2.29 -4.24
CA GLN A 26 8.86 -1.26 -3.26
C GLN A 26 10.24 -0.68 -3.63
N SER A 27 10.43 0.60 -3.35
CA SER A 27 11.70 1.28 -3.60
C SER A 27 11.92 2.48 -2.67
N ARG A 28 13.19 2.82 -2.44
CA ARG A 28 13.59 4.15 -1.97
C ARG A 28 13.72 5.11 -3.17
N PHE A 29 12.61 5.25 -3.88
CA PHE A 29 12.42 6.09 -5.07
C PHE A 29 10.98 6.57 -5.09
N ILE A 30 10.72 7.81 -5.48
CA ILE A 30 9.36 8.35 -5.56
C ILE A 30 8.59 7.68 -6.69
N SER A 31 7.30 7.40 -6.46
CA SER A 31 6.35 6.93 -7.48
C SER A 31 6.84 5.72 -8.29
N VAL A 32 7.45 4.73 -7.62
CA VAL A 32 8.00 3.53 -8.28
C VAL A 32 6.97 2.79 -9.14
N GLY A 33 5.70 2.88 -8.79
CA GLY A 33 4.59 2.30 -9.52
C GLY A 33 4.35 2.90 -10.91
N ALA A 34 4.89 4.08 -11.20
CA ALA A 34 4.83 4.68 -12.53
C ALA A 34 5.88 4.12 -13.51
N VAL A 35 6.89 3.42 -12.99
CA VAL A 35 8.07 3.00 -13.77
C VAL A 35 8.16 1.48 -13.90
N VAL A 36 7.99 0.75 -12.77
CA VAL A 36 8.38 -0.66 -12.69
C VAL A 36 7.31 -1.63 -13.21
N PRO A 37 6.01 -1.55 -12.80
CA PRO A 37 5.03 -2.58 -13.10
C PRO A 37 4.35 -2.41 -14.46
N TRP A 38 4.25 -3.52 -15.19
CA TRP A 38 3.54 -3.65 -16.46
C TRP A 38 2.82 -5.00 -16.49
N ALA A 39 1.55 -5.01 -16.86
CA ALA A 39 0.78 -6.24 -16.98
C ALA A 39 -0.32 -6.09 -18.04
N ALA A 40 -0.68 -7.21 -18.66
CA ALA A 40 -1.83 -7.33 -19.54
C ALA A 40 -2.50 -8.68 -19.31
N SER A 41 -3.82 -8.68 -19.15
CA SER A 41 -4.63 -9.86 -18.90
C SER A 41 -4.46 -10.89 -20.00
N ARG A 42 -4.33 -12.18 -19.64
CA ARG A 42 -4.09 -13.31 -20.55
C ARG A 42 -2.82 -13.21 -21.40
N VAL A 43 -1.95 -12.25 -21.13
CA VAL A 43 -0.70 -12.00 -21.85
C VAL A 43 0.50 -12.25 -20.95
N GLY A 44 0.52 -11.61 -19.77
CA GLY A 44 1.62 -11.73 -18.83
C GLY A 44 1.93 -10.43 -18.09
N ALA A 45 3.04 -10.44 -17.35
CA ALA A 45 3.50 -9.29 -16.56
C ALA A 45 5.03 -9.10 -16.66
N VAL A 46 5.46 -7.85 -16.50
CA VAL A 46 6.87 -7.44 -16.59
C VAL A 46 7.16 -6.42 -15.48
N ALA A 47 8.28 -6.61 -14.78
CA ALA A 47 8.86 -5.58 -13.92
C ALA A 47 10.22 -5.16 -14.50
N THR A 48 10.45 -3.85 -14.72
CA THR A 48 11.73 -3.29 -15.17
C THR A 48 12.27 -2.31 -14.16
N GLN A 49 13.51 -2.49 -13.71
CA GLN A 49 14.08 -1.74 -12.59
C GLN A 49 15.63 -1.62 -12.67
N ALA A 50 16.27 -1.19 -11.59
CA ALA A 50 17.66 -0.72 -11.47
C ALA A 50 17.82 0.61 -12.25
N LEU A 51 18.82 0.77 -13.12
CA LEU A 51 18.80 1.85 -14.09
C LEU A 51 17.81 1.47 -15.21
N ALA A 52 16.52 1.59 -14.90
CA ALA A 52 15.44 1.00 -15.67
C ALA A 52 15.43 1.46 -17.14
N ASN A 53 15.30 0.51 -18.05
CA ASN A 53 14.84 0.78 -19.40
C ASN A 53 13.32 0.62 -19.41
N VAL A 54 12.57 1.71 -19.29
CA VAL A 54 11.11 1.69 -19.20
C VAL A 54 10.46 1.04 -20.42
N ARG A 55 11.13 1.06 -21.59
CA ARG A 55 10.65 0.41 -22.81
C ARG A 55 10.54 -1.12 -22.68
N TYR A 56 11.26 -1.73 -21.73
CA TYR A 56 11.14 -3.17 -21.48
C TYR A 56 9.72 -3.57 -21.08
N GLY A 57 8.97 -2.67 -20.42
CA GLY A 57 7.57 -2.90 -20.06
C GLY A 57 6.67 -3.08 -21.27
N PRO A 58 6.38 -2.02 -22.05
CA PRO A 58 5.48 -2.13 -23.20
C PRO A 58 6.00 -3.07 -24.29
N ASP A 59 7.32 -3.06 -24.59
CA ASP A 59 7.90 -3.94 -25.61
C ASP A 59 7.82 -5.41 -25.17
N GLY A 60 8.04 -5.71 -23.87
CA GLY A 60 7.89 -7.05 -23.30
C GLY A 60 6.44 -7.55 -23.36
N ILE A 61 5.48 -6.74 -22.96
CA ILE A 61 4.05 -7.08 -23.07
C ILE A 61 3.66 -7.35 -24.52
N GLU A 62 4.14 -6.56 -25.47
CA GLU A 62 3.86 -6.79 -26.89
C GLU A 62 4.47 -8.10 -27.40
N MET A 63 5.70 -8.44 -26.99
CA MET A 63 6.34 -9.71 -27.33
C MET A 63 5.56 -10.90 -26.74
N LEU A 64 5.12 -10.81 -25.47
CA LEU A 64 4.26 -11.82 -24.83
C LEU A 64 2.93 -11.98 -25.58
N ARG A 65 2.31 -10.88 -26.02
CA ARG A 65 1.05 -10.89 -26.79
C ARG A 65 1.23 -11.60 -28.14
N ARG A 66 2.40 -11.54 -28.73
CA ARG A 66 2.76 -12.31 -29.94
C ARG A 66 3.10 -13.77 -29.68
N GLY A 67 2.96 -14.25 -28.43
CA GLY A 67 3.13 -15.64 -28.03
C GLY A 67 4.56 -16.04 -27.67
N LEU A 68 5.49 -15.10 -27.50
CA LEU A 68 6.83 -15.42 -27.02
C LEU A 68 6.75 -15.86 -25.54
N GLY A 69 7.57 -16.84 -25.15
CA GLY A 69 7.72 -17.21 -23.74
C GLY A 69 8.59 -16.22 -22.98
N ALA A 70 8.50 -16.26 -21.65
CA ALA A 70 9.21 -15.35 -20.76
C ALA A 70 10.73 -15.32 -21.01
N ASP A 71 11.38 -16.47 -21.18
CA ASP A 71 12.82 -16.56 -21.49
C ASP A 71 13.19 -15.82 -22.78
N ALA A 72 12.42 -16.06 -23.84
CA ALA A 72 12.67 -15.45 -25.15
C ALA A 72 12.47 -13.92 -25.08
N VAL A 73 11.52 -13.44 -24.28
CA VAL A 73 11.31 -12.01 -24.06
C VAL A 73 12.50 -11.40 -23.34
N VAL A 74 12.94 -12.00 -22.23
CA VAL A 74 14.12 -11.55 -21.48
C VAL A 74 15.35 -11.49 -22.38
N GLU A 75 15.61 -12.57 -23.15
CA GLU A 75 16.76 -12.64 -24.08
C GLU A 75 16.70 -11.54 -25.14
N LYS A 76 15.55 -11.35 -25.82
CA LYS A 76 15.42 -10.35 -26.89
C LYS A 76 15.59 -8.92 -26.39
N LEU A 77 14.95 -8.59 -25.23
CA LEU A 77 15.05 -7.25 -24.65
C LEU A 77 16.49 -6.92 -24.23
N THR A 78 17.16 -7.85 -23.55
CA THR A 78 18.52 -7.63 -23.06
C THR A 78 19.56 -7.65 -24.17
N ARG A 79 19.42 -8.52 -25.17
CA ARG A 79 20.32 -8.55 -26.33
C ARG A 79 20.31 -7.24 -27.13
N ALA A 80 19.16 -6.60 -27.23
CA ALA A 80 19.00 -5.35 -27.97
C ALA A 80 19.47 -4.10 -27.19
N ASP A 81 19.73 -4.20 -25.88
CA ASP A 81 20.14 -3.07 -25.05
C ASP A 81 21.67 -3.10 -24.79
N PRO A 82 22.44 -2.15 -25.35
CA PRO A 82 23.89 -2.07 -25.09
C PRO A 82 24.21 -1.78 -23.61
N LYS A 83 23.23 -1.28 -22.82
CA LYS A 83 23.37 -1.02 -21.37
C LYS A 83 22.71 -2.09 -20.50
N ARG A 84 22.46 -3.30 -21.05
CA ARG A 84 21.77 -4.38 -20.33
C ARG A 84 22.38 -4.70 -18.97
N GLU A 85 23.70 -4.57 -18.83
CA GLU A 85 24.39 -4.88 -17.56
C GLU A 85 23.98 -3.96 -16.41
N GLN A 86 23.29 -2.84 -16.70
CA GLN A 86 22.74 -1.91 -15.71
C GLN A 86 21.24 -2.15 -15.45
N ARG A 87 20.61 -3.10 -16.15
CA ARG A 87 19.18 -3.37 -16.08
C ARG A 87 18.86 -4.57 -15.20
N GLN A 88 17.66 -4.55 -14.64
CA GLN A 88 17.10 -5.70 -13.96
C GLN A 88 15.63 -5.84 -14.38
N LEU A 89 15.20 -7.04 -14.76
CA LEU A 89 13.81 -7.30 -15.11
C LEU A 89 13.37 -8.68 -14.67
N GLY A 90 12.07 -8.82 -14.44
CA GLY A 90 11.35 -10.06 -14.28
C GLY A 90 10.18 -10.12 -15.24
N VAL A 91 9.87 -11.30 -15.76
CA VAL A 91 8.80 -11.54 -16.73
C VAL A 91 8.08 -12.82 -16.37
N VAL A 92 6.73 -12.80 -16.44
CA VAL A 92 5.89 -13.99 -16.38
C VAL A 92 4.95 -13.98 -17.59
N ASP A 93 4.87 -15.08 -18.34
CA ASP A 93 4.03 -15.18 -19.53
C ASP A 93 2.60 -15.68 -19.24
N ALA A 94 1.78 -15.79 -20.27
CA ALA A 94 0.38 -16.23 -20.19
C ALA A 94 0.20 -17.63 -19.59
N LYS A 95 1.24 -18.48 -19.63
CA LYS A 95 1.22 -19.86 -19.10
C LYS A 95 1.84 -19.96 -17.71
N GLY A 96 2.21 -18.83 -17.10
CA GLY A 96 2.89 -18.80 -15.80
C GLY A 96 4.38 -19.17 -15.87
N ARG A 97 4.98 -19.28 -17.05
CA ARG A 97 6.44 -19.47 -17.14
C ARG A 97 7.14 -18.16 -16.79
N ALA A 98 8.14 -18.23 -15.95
CA ALA A 98 8.83 -17.07 -15.39
C ALA A 98 10.30 -17.04 -15.82
N ALA A 99 10.83 -15.83 -16.06
CA ALA A 99 12.23 -15.59 -16.35
C ALA A 99 12.66 -14.23 -15.79
N ALA A 100 13.94 -14.11 -15.42
CA ALA A 100 14.48 -12.87 -14.89
C ALA A 100 15.90 -12.62 -15.41
N PHE A 101 16.31 -11.37 -15.35
CA PHE A 101 17.66 -10.93 -15.66
C PHE A 101 18.13 -9.89 -14.64
N THR A 102 19.35 -10.06 -14.16
CA THR A 102 20.06 -9.08 -13.34
C THR A 102 21.42 -8.82 -13.96
N GLY A 103 21.61 -7.63 -14.49
CA GLY A 103 22.87 -7.23 -15.12
C GLY A 103 24.00 -7.08 -14.10
N LYS A 104 25.23 -7.32 -14.52
CA LYS A 104 26.44 -7.36 -13.65
C LYS A 104 26.82 -6.01 -13.07
N GLU A 105 26.32 -4.90 -13.66
CA GLU A 105 26.54 -3.54 -13.20
C GLU A 105 25.37 -3.02 -12.30
N CYS A 106 24.41 -3.88 -11.98
CA CYS A 106 23.43 -3.56 -10.94
C CYS A 106 24.13 -3.39 -9.59
N PHE A 107 23.72 -2.37 -8.83
CA PHE A 107 24.37 -2.08 -7.55
C PHE A 107 24.09 -3.16 -6.50
N ASP A 108 25.13 -3.59 -5.79
CA ASP A 108 25.11 -4.62 -4.76
C ASP A 108 24.23 -4.26 -3.53
N TRP A 109 23.62 -5.25 -2.89
CA TRP A 109 23.41 -6.61 -3.39
C TRP A 109 22.32 -6.57 -4.47
N ALA A 110 22.50 -7.27 -5.59
CA ALA A 110 21.52 -7.42 -6.65
C ALA A 110 21.41 -8.88 -7.10
N GLY A 111 20.20 -9.33 -7.41
CA GLY A 111 19.93 -10.67 -7.86
C GLY A 111 18.44 -10.97 -7.97
N HIS A 112 18.12 -12.22 -8.29
CA HIS A 112 16.75 -12.68 -8.44
C HIS A 112 16.59 -14.15 -8.03
N VAL A 113 15.33 -14.53 -7.79
CA VAL A 113 14.85 -15.90 -7.64
C VAL A 113 13.74 -16.12 -8.66
N VAL A 114 13.77 -17.24 -9.37
CA VAL A 114 12.70 -17.67 -10.27
C VAL A 114 12.07 -18.92 -9.69
N GLY A 115 10.74 -18.90 -9.54
CA GLY A 115 9.93 -20.01 -9.07
C GLY A 115 8.81 -20.33 -10.05
N GLU A 116 7.94 -21.26 -9.68
CA GLU A 116 6.80 -21.63 -10.48
C GLU A 116 5.75 -20.50 -10.47
N GLY A 117 5.49 -19.90 -11.63
CA GLY A 117 4.53 -18.81 -11.76
C GLY A 117 5.02 -17.45 -11.30
N TYR A 118 6.28 -17.29 -10.86
CA TYR A 118 6.75 -16.00 -10.36
C TYR A 118 8.25 -15.78 -10.50
N THR A 119 8.67 -14.51 -10.36
CA THR A 119 10.07 -14.12 -10.16
C THR A 119 10.17 -12.97 -9.17
N CYS A 120 11.10 -13.09 -8.20
CA CYS A 120 11.45 -12.02 -7.25
C CYS A 120 12.83 -11.49 -7.61
N GLN A 121 12.97 -10.18 -7.76
CA GLN A 121 14.24 -9.53 -8.09
C GLN A 121 14.44 -8.26 -7.26
N GLY A 122 15.71 -7.90 -7.07
CA GLY A 122 16.04 -6.65 -6.40
C GLY A 122 17.49 -6.24 -6.57
N ASN A 123 17.76 -4.98 -6.29
CA ASN A 123 19.08 -4.34 -6.35
C ASN A 123 19.23 -3.32 -5.22
N ILE A 124 20.45 -3.05 -4.79
CA ILE A 124 20.80 -2.27 -3.59
C ILE A 124 20.09 -2.84 -2.35
N LEU A 125 19.93 -4.13 -2.28
CA LEU A 125 19.32 -4.79 -1.15
C LEU A 125 20.32 -4.99 0.00
N VAL A 126 19.79 -5.21 1.20
CA VAL A 126 20.63 -5.57 2.36
C VAL A 126 21.37 -6.88 2.09
N SER A 127 20.70 -7.88 1.52
CA SER A 127 21.29 -9.18 1.17
C SER A 127 20.37 -9.97 0.23
N ARG A 128 20.84 -11.16 -0.17
CA ARG A 128 20.07 -12.17 -0.92
C ARG A 128 18.80 -12.63 -0.18
N ALA A 129 18.83 -12.61 1.16
CA ALA A 129 17.71 -13.03 1.98
C ALA A 129 16.41 -12.27 1.64
N VAL A 130 16.51 -11.03 1.11
CA VAL A 130 15.34 -10.22 0.71
C VAL A 130 14.52 -10.93 -0.38
N VAL A 131 15.13 -11.29 -1.50
CA VAL A 131 14.41 -11.97 -2.61
C VAL A 131 13.99 -13.40 -2.23
N GLU A 132 14.77 -14.09 -1.40
CA GLU A 132 14.41 -15.40 -0.87
C GLU A 132 13.24 -15.31 0.12
N GLY A 133 13.21 -14.28 0.98
CA GLY A 133 12.10 -14.00 1.89
C GLY A 133 10.82 -13.67 1.16
N MET A 134 10.92 -12.93 0.05
CA MET A 134 9.78 -12.67 -0.85
C MET A 134 9.24 -14.00 -1.41
N ALA A 135 10.11 -14.84 -1.96
CA ALA A 135 9.74 -16.11 -2.58
C ALA A 135 9.06 -17.05 -1.55
N ARG A 136 9.69 -17.30 -0.42
CA ARG A 136 9.11 -18.12 0.66
C ARG A 136 7.75 -17.63 1.11
N THR A 137 7.61 -16.29 1.27
CA THR A 137 6.36 -15.72 1.73
C THR A 137 5.28 -15.83 0.65
N PHE A 138 5.60 -15.60 -0.61
CA PHE A 138 4.68 -15.76 -1.73
C PHE A 138 4.14 -17.20 -1.83
N GLU A 139 5.03 -18.18 -1.73
CA GLU A 139 4.68 -19.61 -1.82
C GLU A 139 3.83 -20.10 -0.64
N SER A 140 4.08 -19.57 0.57
CA SER A 140 3.38 -20.01 1.79
C SER A 140 2.10 -19.22 2.09
N THR A 141 1.84 -18.12 1.41
CA THR A 141 0.65 -17.30 1.65
C THR A 141 -0.54 -17.84 0.85
N PRO A 142 -1.64 -18.24 1.52
CA PRO A 142 -2.88 -18.58 0.84
C PRO A 142 -3.62 -17.35 0.34
N GLY A 143 -4.62 -17.53 -0.53
CA GLY A 143 -5.47 -16.45 -1.03
C GLY A 143 -5.18 -16.10 -2.48
N ASP A 144 -5.79 -15.03 -2.94
CA ASP A 144 -5.71 -14.53 -4.30
C ASP A 144 -4.36 -13.85 -4.58
N LEU A 145 -4.07 -13.63 -5.84
CA LEU A 145 -2.78 -13.07 -6.25
C LEU A 145 -2.43 -11.71 -5.59
N PRO A 146 -3.36 -10.75 -5.40
CA PRO A 146 -3.05 -9.48 -4.74
C PRO A 146 -2.50 -9.63 -3.32
N GLU A 147 -3.12 -10.47 -2.47
CA GLU A 147 -2.68 -10.73 -1.11
C GLU A 147 -1.30 -11.38 -1.07
N ARG A 148 -1.08 -12.37 -1.93
CA ARG A 148 0.19 -13.08 -2.05
C ARG A 148 1.33 -12.14 -2.48
N LEU A 149 1.05 -11.23 -3.42
CA LEU A 149 2.00 -10.21 -3.87
C LEU A 149 2.35 -9.20 -2.76
N LEU A 150 1.35 -8.73 -2.01
CA LEU A 150 1.55 -7.84 -0.86
C LEU A 150 2.32 -8.51 0.27
N ALA A 151 2.00 -9.78 0.54
CA ALA A 151 2.71 -10.58 1.52
C ALA A 151 4.19 -10.77 1.13
N ALA A 152 4.47 -11.01 -0.15
CA ALA A 152 5.83 -11.11 -0.66
C ALA A 152 6.65 -9.83 -0.41
N LEU A 153 6.10 -8.64 -0.68
CA LEU A 153 6.77 -7.37 -0.35
C LEU A 153 7.08 -7.26 1.15
N ALA A 154 6.12 -7.61 2.00
CA ALA A 154 6.33 -7.61 3.45
C ALA A 154 7.40 -8.61 3.88
N GLY A 155 7.41 -9.81 3.28
CA GLY A 155 8.45 -10.83 3.49
C GLY A 155 9.83 -10.31 3.14
N GLY A 156 10.00 -9.67 1.99
CA GLY A 156 11.26 -9.04 1.60
C GLY A 156 11.66 -7.89 2.52
N GLN A 157 10.72 -7.05 2.94
CA GLN A 157 10.99 -5.96 3.87
C GLN A 157 11.42 -6.47 5.25
N LYS A 158 10.86 -7.58 5.73
CA LYS A 158 11.28 -8.23 6.99
C LYS A 158 12.73 -8.67 6.96
N GLU A 159 13.26 -9.06 5.80
CA GLU A 159 14.68 -9.43 5.60
C GLU A 159 15.58 -8.19 5.37
N GLY A 160 15.03 -6.97 5.55
CA GLY A 160 15.78 -5.71 5.49
C GLY A 160 15.51 -4.86 4.23
N GLY A 161 14.98 -5.42 3.15
CA GLY A 161 14.57 -4.69 1.96
C GLY A 161 15.68 -3.90 1.24
N ASP A 162 15.32 -2.72 0.73
CA ASP A 162 16.25 -1.75 0.13
C ASP A 162 17.15 -1.15 1.22
N ARG A 163 18.46 -1.28 1.07
CA ARG A 163 19.47 -0.82 2.05
C ARG A 163 19.39 0.69 2.36
N ARG A 164 18.80 1.47 1.50
CA ARG A 164 18.61 2.92 1.69
C ARG A 164 17.31 3.26 2.45
N GLY A 165 16.44 2.28 2.69
CA GLY A 165 15.15 2.43 3.33
C GLY A 165 13.98 2.36 2.36
N MET A 166 12.85 3.00 2.72
CA MET A 166 11.59 2.93 2.00
C MET A 166 11.13 4.30 1.54
N GLN A 167 10.34 4.38 0.43
CA GLN A 167 9.70 5.63 0.03
C GLN A 167 8.37 5.39 -0.71
N SER A 168 8.32 4.46 -1.68
CA SER A 168 7.09 4.20 -2.43
C SER A 168 6.87 2.71 -2.63
N ALA A 169 5.62 2.32 -2.91
CA ALA A 169 5.25 0.96 -3.26
C ALA A 169 4.05 0.95 -4.21
N ALA A 170 3.90 -0.12 -4.98
CA ALA A 170 2.76 -0.28 -5.86
C ALA A 170 2.35 -1.75 -6.00
N LEU A 171 1.07 -1.95 -6.29
CA LEU A 171 0.47 -3.22 -6.65
C LEU A 171 -0.36 -3.02 -7.92
N LEU A 172 -0.01 -3.75 -8.97
CA LEU A 172 -0.77 -3.86 -10.21
C LEU A 172 -1.16 -5.31 -10.41
N VAL A 173 -2.45 -5.60 -10.51
CA VAL A 173 -2.96 -6.92 -10.90
C VAL A 173 -4.02 -6.74 -11.98
N VAL A 174 -3.90 -7.53 -13.03
CA VAL A 174 -4.84 -7.54 -14.16
C VAL A 174 -5.57 -8.87 -14.22
N ARG A 175 -6.85 -8.80 -14.54
CA ARG A 175 -7.74 -9.91 -14.81
C ARG A 175 -8.75 -9.49 -15.86
N GLU A 176 -9.15 -10.40 -16.76
CA GLU A 176 -10.13 -10.07 -17.79
C GLU A 176 -11.39 -9.48 -17.17
N LYS A 177 -11.80 -8.30 -17.64
CA LYS A 177 -12.94 -7.55 -17.13
C LYS A 177 -12.93 -7.31 -15.60
N GLY A 178 -11.75 -7.34 -14.97
CA GLY A 178 -11.62 -7.19 -13.52
C GLY A 178 -11.71 -5.76 -13.02
N GLY A 179 -11.59 -4.76 -13.90
CA GLY A 179 -11.64 -3.36 -13.53
C GLY A 179 -13.05 -2.84 -13.26
N TYR A 180 -13.13 -1.57 -12.85
CA TYR A 180 -14.39 -0.94 -12.49
C TYR A 180 -15.42 -1.06 -13.62
N ASP A 181 -16.61 -1.54 -13.28
CA ASP A 181 -17.73 -1.77 -14.18
C ASP A 181 -17.39 -2.64 -15.42
N GLU A 182 -16.49 -3.61 -15.24
CA GLU A 182 -15.93 -4.45 -16.32
C GLU A 182 -15.32 -3.67 -17.50
N GLY A 183 -15.14 -2.36 -17.34
CA GLY A 183 -14.66 -1.45 -18.39
C GLY A 183 -13.17 -1.57 -18.73
N SER A 184 -12.42 -2.33 -17.94
CA SER A 184 -10.99 -2.58 -18.17
C SER A 184 -10.55 -3.89 -17.52
N ASP A 185 -9.30 -4.32 -17.84
CA ASP A 185 -8.69 -5.49 -17.21
C ASP A 185 -7.88 -5.14 -15.94
N ARG A 186 -7.80 -3.87 -15.54
CA ARG A 186 -7.10 -3.46 -14.31
C ARG A 186 -7.92 -3.80 -13.09
N TRP A 187 -7.69 -4.98 -12.53
CA TRP A 187 -8.42 -5.44 -11.36
C TRP A 187 -7.96 -4.74 -10.08
N VAL A 188 -6.65 -4.60 -9.90
CA VAL A 188 -6.05 -3.78 -8.83
C VAL A 188 -4.96 -2.91 -9.43
N ASP A 189 -5.01 -1.59 -9.24
CA ASP A 189 -3.94 -0.65 -9.60
C ASP A 189 -3.87 0.41 -8.50
N ILE A 190 -3.06 0.15 -7.49
CA ILE A 190 -2.89 1.03 -6.34
C ILE A 190 -1.42 1.37 -6.12
N ARG A 191 -1.17 2.62 -5.73
CA ARG A 191 0.17 3.19 -5.59
C ARG A 191 0.26 4.02 -4.33
N VAL A 192 1.37 3.89 -3.64
CA VAL A 192 1.80 4.78 -2.57
C VAL A 192 3.06 5.47 -3.08
N ASP A 193 2.91 6.71 -3.51
CA ASP A 193 3.95 7.43 -4.24
C ASP A 193 5.06 7.98 -3.34
N ASP A 194 4.73 8.35 -2.09
CA ASP A 194 5.69 8.82 -1.09
C ASP A 194 5.15 8.59 0.33
N HIS A 195 5.78 7.69 1.09
CA HIS A 195 5.40 7.37 2.47
C HIS A 195 6.58 6.73 3.22
N PRO A 196 6.76 6.99 4.52
CA PRO A 196 7.84 6.39 5.30
C PRO A 196 7.70 4.86 5.46
N THR A 197 6.48 4.32 5.43
CA THR A 197 6.17 2.89 5.50
C THR A 197 5.23 2.48 4.35
N PRO A 198 5.70 2.52 3.09
CA PRO A 198 4.81 2.44 1.92
C PRO A 198 4.14 1.07 1.75
N ILE A 199 4.75 -0.01 2.23
CA ILE A 199 4.15 -1.35 2.16
C ILE A 199 2.94 -1.44 3.09
N GLU A 200 3.06 -0.94 4.33
CA GLU A 200 1.94 -0.97 5.28
C GLU A 200 0.81 -0.03 4.81
N GLU A 201 1.17 1.12 4.26
CA GLU A 201 0.19 2.01 3.65
C GLU A 201 -0.48 1.38 2.41
N LEU A 202 0.27 0.68 1.57
CA LEU A 202 -0.27 -0.05 0.41
C LEU A 202 -1.26 -1.15 0.85
N LYS A 203 -0.97 -1.88 1.94
CA LYS A 203 -1.90 -2.86 2.52
C LYS A 203 -3.17 -2.19 3.04
N ARG A 204 -3.04 -1.04 3.71
CA ARG A 204 -4.19 -0.26 4.20
C ARG A 204 -5.07 0.21 3.04
N VAL A 205 -4.46 0.74 1.99
CA VAL A 205 -5.17 1.19 0.77
C VAL A 205 -5.81 0.00 0.07
N PHE A 206 -5.11 -1.15 -0.04
CA PHE A 206 -5.68 -2.36 -0.64
C PHE A 206 -6.90 -2.87 0.12
N LYS A 207 -6.86 -2.89 1.45
CA LYS A 207 -8.03 -3.27 2.27
C LYS A 207 -9.24 -2.39 1.97
N LEU A 208 -9.04 -1.08 1.85
CA LEU A 208 -10.11 -0.15 1.49
C LEU A 208 -10.58 -0.33 0.04
N TYR A 209 -9.65 -0.55 -0.88
CA TYR A 209 -9.94 -0.82 -2.29
C TYR A 209 -10.79 -2.11 -2.45
N ASP A 210 -10.41 -3.16 -1.74
CA ASP A 210 -11.14 -4.43 -1.71
C ASP A 210 -12.57 -4.24 -1.19
N LEU A 211 -12.72 -3.57 -0.05
CA LEU A 211 -14.02 -3.27 0.53
C LEU A 211 -14.91 -2.44 -0.41
N THR A 212 -14.34 -1.45 -1.10
CA THR A 212 -15.10 -0.49 -1.92
C THR A 212 -15.39 -1.00 -3.32
N LEU A 213 -14.42 -1.65 -3.97
CA LEU A 213 -14.47 -1.92 -5.41
C LEU A 213 -14.53 -3.42 -5.75
N LEU A 214 -14.04 -4.30 -4.87
CA LEU A 214 -14.00 -5.72 -5.16
C LEU A 214 -15.21 -6.45 -4.53
N SER A 215 -15.72 -7.46 -5.22
CA SER A 215 -16.84 -8.30 -4.74
C SER A 215 -16.33 -9.73 -4.48
N ARG A 216 -15.46 -9.87 -3.45
CA ARG A 216 -14.79 -11.15 -3.12
C ARG A 216 -15.35 -11.82 -1.87
N GLU A 217 -16.39 -11.27 -1.26
CA GLU A 217 -16.95 -11.76 -0.01
C GLU A 217 -17.79 -13.03 -0.24
N ASP A 218 -17.67 -13.97 0.70
CA ASP A 218 -18.49 -15.18 0.71
C ASP A 218 -19.91 -14.84 1.18
N PRO A 219 -20.96 -15.05 0.36
CA PRO A 219 -22.33 -14.82 0.79
C PRO A 219 -22.75 -15.64 2.02
N LYS A 220 -22.06 -16.75 2.31
CA LYS A 220 -22.31 -17.56 3.52
C LYS A 220 -21.80 -16.92 4.80
N ALA A 221 -20.93 -15.91 4.69
CA ALA A 221 -20.37 -15.17 5.83
C ALA A 221 -21.26 -14.02 6.30
N LEU A 222 -22.39 -13.76 5.65
CA LEU A 222 -23.32 -12.68 6.02
C LEU A 222 -23.75 -12.78 7.48
N VAL A 223 -23.80 -11.61 8.14
CA VAL A 223 -24.13 -11.47 9.56
C VAL A 223 -25.54 -10.88 9.71
N PRO A 224 -26.46 -11.53 10.47
CA PRO A 224 -27.78 -11.00 10.71
C PRO A 224 -27.72 -9.76 11.62
N LEU A 225 -28.41 -8.70 11.23
CA LEU A 225 -28.47 -7.41 11.95
C LEU A 225 -29.55 -7.45 13.05
N THR A 226 -29.38 -8.31 14.03
CA THR A 226 -30.33 -8.51 15.13
C THR A 226 -29.63 -8.51 16.50
N GLY A 227 -30.35 -8.27 17.56
CA GLY A 227 -29.86 -8.40 18.95
C GLY A 227 -28.61 -7.55 19.21
N ASP A 228 -27.55 -8.17 19.71
CA ASP A 228 -26.31 -7.49 20.07
C ASP A 228 -25.60 -6.86 18.86
N VAL A 229 -25.69 -7.49 17.67
CA VAL A 229 -25.11 -6.91 16.44
C VAL A 229 -25.81 -5.60 16.09
N ALA A 230 -27.16 -5.58 16.11
CA ALA A 230 -27.91 -4.35 15.85
C ALA A 230 -27.57 -3.24 16.87
N ARG A 231 -27.44 -3.61 18.14
CA ARG A 231 -27.04 -2.68 19.22
C ARG A 231 -25.64 -2.12 19.00
N SER A 232 -24.67 -2.95 18.60
CA SER A 232 -23.29 -2.52 18.31
C SER A 232 -23.28 -1.53 17.15
N VAL A 233 -23.96 -1.87 16.04
CA VAL A 233 -24.09 -0.99 14.88
C VAL A 233 -24.73 0.35 15.24
N GLN A 234 -25.82 0.35 16.05
CA GLN A 234 -26.46 1.58 16.53
C GLN A 234 -25.47 2.44 17.33
N GLN A 235 -24.70 1.83 18.23
CA GLN A 235 -23.71 2.52 19.06
C GLN A 235 -22.57 3.12 18.20
N GLU A 236 -22.05 2.37 17.26
CA GLU A 236 -20.97 2.80 16.36
C GLU A 236 -21.44 3.94 15.45
N LEU A 237 -22.65 3.81 14.87
CA LEU A 237 -23.27 4.87 14.06
C LEU A 237 -23.55 6.12 14.91
N GLN A 238 -23.94 5.98 16.17
CA GLN A 238 -24.13 7.11 17.09
C GLN A 238 -22.80 7.81 17.38
N MET A 239 -21.73 7.04 17.60
CA MET A 239 -20.39 7.56 17.83
C MET A 239 -19.88 8.37 16.64
N LEU A 240 -20.22 7.93 15.41
CA LEU A 240 -19.86 8.61 14.16
C LEU A 240 -20.84 9.73 13.75
N GLY A 241 -21.95 9.92 14.48
CA GLY A 241 -22.94 10.97 14.20
C GLY A 241 -24.00 10.64 13.14
N PHE A 242 -24.07 9.38 12.71
CA PHE A 242 -25.10 8.92 11.76
C PHE A 242 -26.43 8.56 12.42
N TYR A 243 -26.42 8.15 13.69
CA TYR A 243 -27.59 7.73 14.43
C TYR A 243 -27.79 8.57 15.70
N THR A 244 -29.04 8.95 15.99
CA THR A 244 -29.40 9.75 17.18
C THR A 244 -30.48 9.09 18.05
N GLY A 245 -30.92 7.86 17.66
CA GLY A 245 -31.95 7.12 18.35
C GLY A 245 -31.46 6.42 19.62
N ARG A 246 -32.38 5.68 20.26
CA ARG A 246 -32.04 4.83 21.40
C ARG A 246 -31.37 3.53 20.93
N LEU A 247 -30.50 2.99 21.75
CA LEU A 247 -29.87 1.69 21.51
C LEU A 247 -30.83 0.56 21.89
N THR A 248 -31.64 0.10 20.95
CA THR A 248 -32.76 -0.82 21.18
C THR A 248 -32.42 -2.28 20.92
N ALA A 249 -31.28 -2.57 20.27
CA ALA A 249 -30.93 -3.90 19.74
C ALA A 249 -31.95 -4.43 18.68
N THR A 250 -32.80 -3.55 18.14
CA THR A 250 -33.75 -3.85 17.07
C THR A 250 -33.30 -3.15 15.80
N TRP A 251 -33.30 -3.85 14.68
CA TRP A 251 -33.03 -3.28 13.36
C TRP A 251 -34.30 -2.63 12.83
N ASP A 252 -34.52 -1.37 13.21
CA ASP A 252 -35.67 -0.57 12.80
C ASP A 252 -35.34 0.38 11.62
N ASP A 253 -36.37 1.05 11.12
CA ASP A 253 -36.24 2.00 9.99
C ASP A 253 -35.23 3.11 10.29
N ALA A 254 -35.13 3.57 11.53
CA ALA A 254 -34.20 4.65 11.89
C ALA A 254 -32.75 4.13 11.83
N THR A 255 -32.48 2.92 12.31
CA THR A 255 -31.19 2.25 12.23
C THR A 255 -30.81 1.95 10.79
N SER A 256 -31.75 1.40 9.99
CA SER A 256 -31.55 1.09 8.58
C SER A 256 -31.16 2.33 7.77
N LYS A 257 -31.88 3.44 7.94
CA LYS A 257 -31.59 4.72 7.28
C LYS A 257 -30.21 5.28 7.68
N ALA A 258 -29.86 5.21 8.96
CA ALA A 258 -28.55 5.65 9.43
C ALA A 258 -27.41 4.82 8.85
N PHE A 259 -27.60 3.49 8.77
CA PHE A 259 -26.63 2.58 8.16
C PHE A 259 -26.50 2.81 6.65
N ALA A 260 -27.61 2.97 5.93
CA ALA A 260 -27.61 3.29 4.51
C ALA A 260 -26.88 4.61 4.22
N LYS A 261 -27.10 5.63 5.09
CA LYS A 261 -26.36 6.89 4.99
C LYS A 261 -24.85 6.69 5.19
N PHE A 262 -24.46 5.87 6.19
CA PHE A 262 -23.06 5.51 6.41
C PHE A 262 -22.46 4.80 5.19
N LEU A 263 -23.17 3.85 4.59
CA LEU A 263 -22.72 3.15 3.36
C LEU A 263 -22.50 4.15 2.21
N GLY A 264 -23.47 5.01 1.92
CA GLY A 264 -23.36 6.01 0.84
C GLY A 264 -22.23 7.02 1.07
N GLU A 265 -22.03 7.51 2.30
CA GLU A 265 -20.91 8.43 2.58
C GLU A 265 -19.52 7.78 2.54
N ASN A 266 -19.45 6.44 2.49
CA ASN A 266 -18.20 5.69 2.38
C ASN A 266 -18.02 4.99 1.03
N ASN A 267 -18.89 5.23 0.04
CA ASN A 267 -18.90 4.59 -1.27
C ASN A 267 -19.03 3.05 -1.18
N PHE A 268 -19.92 2.58 -0.30
CA PHE A 268 -20.20 1.16 -0.09
C PHE A 268 -21.60 0.79 -0.62
N GLU A 269 -22.09 1.47 -1.64
CA GLU A 269 -23.40 1.22 -2.24
C GLU A 269 -23.51 -0.22 -2.77
N ASN A 270 -22.42 -0.78 -3.28
CA ASN A 270 -22.33 -2.17 -3.73
C ASN A 270 -22.44 -3.21 -2.59
N LYS A 271 -22.36 -2.75 -1.33
CA LYS A 271 -22.49 -3.56 -0.11
C LYS A 271 -23.87 -3.41 0.54
N ALA A 272 -24.71 -2.50 0.04
CA ALA A 272 -26.05 -2.27 0.59
C ALA A 272 -26.94 -3.51 0.41
N ARG A 273 -27.73 -3.81 1.46
CA ARG A 273 -28.66 -4.95 1.50
C ARG A 273 -29.96 -4.54 2.18
N ASP A 274 -31.06 -5.16 1.77
CA ASP A 274 -32.41 -4.95 2.29
C ASP A 274 -32.99 -6.16 3.03
N ASP A 275 -32.19 -7.23 3.16
CA ASP A 275 -32.59 -8.51 3.76
C ASP A 275 -32.28 -8.62 5.28
N GLY A 276 -31.89 -7.54 5.92
CA GLY A 276 -31.53 -7.52 7.34
C GLY A 276 -30.17 -8.17 7.65
N MET A 277 -29.32 -8.34 6.65
CA MET A 277 -27.98 -8.89 6.76
C MET A 277 -26.94 -7.81 6.41
N ALA A 278 -25.70 -7.99 6.89
CA ALA A 278 -24.57 -7.16 6.49
C ALA A 278 -23.32 -7.99 6.21
N TRP A 279 -22.45 -7.45 5.41
CA TRP A 279 -21.12 -8.02 5.15
C TRP A 279 -20.21 -7.82 6.37
N PRO A 280 -19.47 -8.87 6.80
CA PRO A 280 -18.53 -8.76 7.91
C PRO A 280 -17.49 -7.65 7.73
N SER A 281 -17.03 -7.43 6.50
CA SER A 281 -16.07 -6.40 6.14
C SER A 281 -16.59 -4.99 6.41
N VAL A 282 -17.86 -4.73 6.12
CA VAL A 282 -18.55 -3.46 6.40
C VAL A 282 -18.67 -3.21 7.90
N LEU A 283 -19.10 -4.24 8.66
CA LEU A 283 -19.22 -4.16 10.12
C LEU A 283 -17.86 -3.89 10.77
N HIS A 284 -16.83 -4.59 10.31
CA HIS A 284 -15.46 -4.37 10.78
C HIS A 284 -14.95 -2.95 10.49
N HIS A 285 -15.22 -2.43 9.28
CA HIS A 285 -14.84 -1.05 8.94
C HIS A 285 -15.58 -0.02 9.78
N LEU A 286 -16.87 -0.23 10.06
CA LEU A 286 -17.66 0.63 10.92
C LEU A 286 -17.08 0.68 12.36
N ASP A 287 -16.75 -0.49 12.92
CA ASP A 287 -16.11 -0.61 14.24
C ASP A 287 -14.73 0.09 14.28
N GLU A 288 -13.86 -0.14 13.29
CA GLU A 288 -12.56 0.53 13.20
C GLU A 288 -12.71 2.06 13.18
N ARG A 289 -13.66 2.60 12.41
CA ARG A 289 -13.93 4.03 12.36
C ARG A 289 -14.46 4.58 13.66
N ALA A 290 -15.38 3.87 14.31
CA ALA A 290 -15.95 4.27 15.61
C ALA A 290 -14.86 4.30 16.69
N ARG A 291 -13.99 3.30 16.74
CA ARG A 291 -12.84 3.27 17.66
C ARG A 291 -11.87 4.42 17.43
N ALA A 292 -11.56 4.71 16.17
CA ALA A 292 -10.68 5.83 15.79
C ALA A 292 -11.27 7.18 16.23
N GLU A 293 -12.58 7.37 16.07
CA GLU A 293 -13.27 8.58 16.50
C GLU A 293 -13.29 8.71 18.03
N SER A 294 -13.52 7.60 18.74
CA SER A 294 -13.46 7.57 20.20
C SER A 294 -12.09 7.98 20.74
N ALA A 295 -11.02 7.44 20.13
CA ALA A 295 -9.65 7.79 20.50
C ALA A 295 -9.35 9.27 20.27
N ARG A 296 -9.81 9.85 19.15
CA ARG A 296 -9.67 11.29 18.87
C ARG A 296 -10.36 12.16 19.94
N ARG A 297 -11.59 11.82 20.32
CA ARG A 297 -12.34 12.56 21.34
C ARG A 297 -11.68 12.51 22.69
N THR A 298 -11.07 11.38 23.06
CA THR A 298 -10.33 11.22 24.30
C THR A 298 -9.07 12.07 24.33
N THR A 299 -8.38 12.21 23.20
CA THR A 299 -7.13 12.97 23.09
C THR A 299 -7.38 14.50 23.04
N THR A 300 -8.55 14.93 22.54
CA THR A 300 -8.95 16.34 22.43
C THR A 300 -9.73 16.85 23.65
N ALA A 301 -10.02 16.03 24.64
CA ALA A 301 -10.62 16.49 25.89
C ALA A 301 -9.66 17.46 26.59
N PRO A 302 -10.08 18.71 26.93
CA PRO A 302 -9.22 19.66 27.59
C PRO A 302 -8.80 19.06 28.95
N ILE A 303 -7.50 19.08 29.25
CA ILE A 303 -7.00 18.80 30.57
C ILE A 303 -7.61 19.88 31.51
N VAL A 304 -8.66 19.53 32.23
CA VAL A 304 -9.19 20.38 33.29
C VAL A 304 -8.12 20.34 34.40
N THR A 305 -7.18 21.26 34.31
CA THR A 305 -6.31 21.57 35.48
C THR A 305 -7.19 22.14 36.57
N ASN A 306 -7.46 21.31 37.55
CA ASN A 306 -8.05 21.75 38.83
C ASN A 306 -7.03 22.71 39.48
N ALA A 307 -7.14 24.00 39.15
CA ALA A 307 -6.51 25.06 39.89
C ALA A 307 -7.19 25.14 41.23
N LEU A 308 -6.68 24.38 42.19
CA LEU A 308 -7.01 24.57 43.62
C LEU A 308 -6.72 26.03 43.95
N SER A 309 -7.78 26.77 44.23
CA SER A 309 -7.79 28.11 44.80
C SER A 309 -6.86 28.19 46.01
N ARG A 310 -5.71 28.80 45.87
CA ARG A 310 -4.96 29.40 46.95
C ARG A 310 -5.37 30.87 47.04
N GLY A 311 -5.90 31.25 48.17
CA GLY A 311 -6.34 32.60 48.51
C GLY A 311 -5.22 33.66 48.46
N PRO A 312 -5.55 34.95 48.52
CA PRO A 312 -4.61 36.03 48.22
C PRO A 312 -3.62 36.21 49.34
N GLY A 313 -2.37 35.80 49.10
CA GLY A 313 -1.21 36.14 49.91
C GLY A 313 -0.50 37.36 49.31
N ALA A 314 -0.20 38.35 50.16
CA ALA A 314 0.33 39.66 49.87
C ALA A 314 1.57 39.67 48.96
N ALA A 315 1.62 40.62 48.00
CA ALA A 315 2.73 40.87 47.13
C ALA A 315 3.90 41.55 47.86
N PRO A 316 5.17 41.16 47.63
CA PRO A 316 6.33 41.97 48.01
C PRO A 316 6.61 43.04 46.94
N LYS A 317 7.05 44.22 47.40
CA LYS A 317 7.43 45.39 46.59
C LYS A 317 8.66 45.10 45.70
N PRO A 318 8.75 45.68 44.50
CA PRO A 318 9.94 45.53 43.65
C PRO A 318 11.09 46.41 44.13
N GLU A 319 12.28 45.83 44.29
CA GLU A 319 13.56 46.53 44.39
C GLU A 319 14.03 47.03 43.01
N ALA A 320 14.49 48.26 43.00
CA ALA A 320 15.02 48.94 41.82
C ALA A 320 16.44 48.44 41.49
N THR A 321 16.64 47.87 40.31
CA THR A 321 17.96 47.57 39.80
C THR A 321 18.28 48.48 38.59
N SER A 322 19.45 49.13 38.69
CA SER A 322 20.04 50.07 37.75
C SER A 322 20.40 49.40 36.40
N PRO A 323 20.46 50.15 35.27
CA PRO A 323 20.76 49.62 33.95
C PRO A 323 22.24 49.29 33.75
N PRO A 324 22.58 48.26 32.95
CA PRO A 324 23.96 47.93 32.62
C PRO A 324 24.53 48.84 31.53
N LYS A 325 25.80 49.11 31.67
CA LYS A 325 26.63 49.95 30.80
C LYS A 325 26.87 49.31 29.44
N SER A 326 26.86 50.15 28.40
CA SER A 326 27.16 49.83 27.00
C SER A 326 28.61 49.41 26.77
N GLU A 327 28.86 48.28 26.10
CA GLU A 327 30.15 47.89 25.57
C GLU A 327 30.37 48.42 24.15
N PRO A 328 31.65 48.72 23.75
CA PRO A 328 31.97 49.41 22.50
C PRO A 328 32.10 48.44 21.29
N LYS A 329 31.72 48.92 20.11
CA LYS A 329 31.87 48.26 18.80
C LYS A 329 33.34 48.07 18.39
N PRO A 330 33.72 46.94 17.77
CA PRO A 330 35.02 46.80 17.14
C PRO A 330 35.05 47.44 15.76
N LYS A 331 36.16 48.14 15.50
CA LYS A 331 36.51 48.85 14.27
C LYS A 331 36.81 47.85 13.12
N GLY A 332 36.35 48.20 11.92
CA GLY A 332 36.62 47.49 10.69
C GLY A 332 38.13 47.48 10.30
N ARG A 333 38.51 46.40 9.62
CA ARG A 333 39.77 46.28 8.90
C ARG A 333 39.49 46.26 7.39
N ARG A 334 40.07 47.28 6.70
CA ARG A 334 40.14 47.36 5.24
C ARG A 334 41.29 46.48 4.71
N SER A 335 41.02 45.87 3.60
CA SER A 335 41.82 45.62 2.39
C SER A 335 43.32 45.25 2.50
N LYS A 336 43.70 44.15 1.93
CA LYS A 336 44.37 44.12 0.60
C LYS A 336 44.13 42.81 -0.07
#